data_abc2c638998f40a8c1ee98d68f499525
#
_entry.id   abc2c638998f40a8c1ee98d68f499525
#
_cell.length_a   1.000
_cell.length_b   1.000
_cell.length_c   1.000
_cell.angle_alpha   90.00
_cell.angle_beta   90.00
_cell.angle_gamma   90.00
#
_symmetry.space_group_name_H-M   'P 1'
#
loop_
_entity.id
_entity.type
_entity.pdbx_description
1 polymer ?
#
loop_
_entity_poly.entity_id
_entity_poly.type
_entity_poly.pdbx_seq_one_letter_code
_entity_poly.pdbx_strand_id
1 'polypeptide(L)'
;MSRTDIRAALTDLLLTPGLGLDEAAERHFAPDYRQRTDGSWADRTGFLAHIAHLRTVVAGGSVTVHDELVDGDRYADRHTMEVVKTDGSTVRMEVYVFAEFAPDGRFRRIEETTLLLEGSEADRDLGSAR
;
A
#
# COMPACT_ATOMS: atom_id res chain seq x y z
N MET A 1 -9.33 -6.78 -19.70
CA MET A 1 -9.08 -5.72 -18.72
C MET A 1 -7.72 -5.88 -18.10
N SER A 2 -6.97 -4.78 -18.00
CA SER A 2 -5.67 -4.84 -17.32
C SER A 2 -5.87 -4.81 -15.81
N ARG A 3 -5.03 -5.56 -15.12
CA ARG A 3 -4.99 -5.58 -13.66
C ARG A 3 -4.11 -4.46 -13.16
N THR A 4 -4.43 -3.95 -11.97
CA THR A 4 -3.47 -3.14 -11.23
C THR A 4 -2.36 -4.01 -10.65
N ASP A 5 -1.36 -3.39 -10.05
CA ASP A 5 -0.31 -4.05 -9.29
C ASP A 5 0.09 -3.18 -8.10
N ILE A 6 0.91 -3.73 -7.21
CA ILE A 6 1.26 -3.02 -5.97
C ILE A 6 2.09 -1.76 -6.24
N ARG A 7 2.98 -1.79 -7.23
CA ARG A 7 3.80 -0.63 -7.58
C ARG A 7 2.92 0.53 -8.04
N ALA A 8 2.01 0.27 -8.98
CA ALA A 8 1.09 1.28 -9.50
C ALA A 8 0.18 1.82 -8.40
N ALA A 9 -0.38 0.92 -7.58
CA ALA A 9 -1.28 1.30 -6.51
C ALA A 9 -0.59 2.18 -5.45
N LEU A 10 0.57 1.76 -4.94
CA LEU A 10 1.28 2.52 -3.92
C LEU A 10 1.83 3.84 -4.46
N THR A 11 2.32 3.84 -5.70
CA THR A 11 2.80 5.05 -6.35
C THR A 11 1.69 6.09 -6.44
N ASP A 12 0.51 5.70 -6.91
CA ASP A 12 -0.62 6.62 -7.04
C ASP A 12 -1.21 7.03 -5.69
N LEU A 13 -1.21 6.13 -4.71
CA LEU A 13 -1.69 6.47 -3.37
C LEU A 13 -0.81 7.51 -2.66
N LEU A 14 0.51 7.42 -2.81
CA LEU A 14 1.47 8.14 -1.95
C LEU A 14 2.47 9.01 -2.68
N LEU A 15 2.80 8.74 -3.94
CA LEU A 15 3.97 9.31 -4.60
C LEU A 15 3.68 10.10 -5.87
N THR A 16 2.49 9.96 -6.48
CA THR A 16 2.15 10.70 -7.69
C THR A 16 1.72 12.13 -7.36
N PRO A 17 2.51 13.16 -7.77
CA PRO A 17 2.15 14.54 -7.48
C PRO A 17 0.81 14.93 -8.12
N GLY A 18 -0.02 15.65 -7.36
CA GLY A 18 -1.27 16.22 -7.85
C GLY A 18 -2.42 15.23 -8.01
N LEU A 19 -2.21 13.94 -7.75
CA LEU A 19 -3.27 12.94 -7.83
C LEU A 19 -4.03 12.90 -6.50
N GLY A 20 -5.33 13.14 -6.54
CA GLY A 20 -6.19 13.07 -5.34
C GLY A 20 -6.33 11.65 -4.83
N LEU A 21 -6.56 11.52 -3.52
CA LEU A 21 -6.71 10.22 -2.87
C LEU A 21 -7.89 9.42 -3.43
N ASP A 22 -9.04 10.08 -3.61
CA ASP A 22 -10.25 9.41 -4.10
C ASP A 22 -10.05 8.87 -5.52
N GLU A 23 -9.36 9.63 -6.38
CA GLU A 23 -9.06 9.19 -7.73
C GLU A 23 -8.08 8.02 -7.74
N ALA A 24 -7.03 8.08 -6.92
CA ALA A 24 -6.08 6.98 -6.79
C ALA A 24 -6.78 5.70 -6.28
N ALA A 25 -7.63 5.84 -5.28
CA ALA A 25 -8.38 4.71 -4.74
C ALA A 25 -9.32 4.10 -5.79
N GLU A 26 -9.99 4.93 -6.57
CA GLU A 26 -10.91 4.46 -7.62
C GLU A 26 -10.17 3.69 -8.71
N ARG A 27 -8.96 4.09 -9.05
CA ARG A 27 -8.15 3.39 -10.06
C ARG A 27 -7.74 1.98 -9.66
N HIS A 28 -7.44 1.76 -8.37
CA HIS A 28 -6.72 0.56 -7.94
C HIS A 28 -7.49 -0.34 -6.98
N PHE A 29 -8.55 0.16 -6.34
CA PHE A 29 -9.23 -0.57 -5.27
C PHE A 29 -10.73 -0.65 -5.51
N ALA A 30 -11.27 -1.86 -5.39
CA ALA A 30 -12.70 -2.11 -5.55
C ALA A 30 -13.53 -1.43 -4.44
N PRO A 31 -14.82 -1.15 -4.69
CA PRO A 31 -15.67 -0.50 -3.69
C PRO A 31 -15.78 -1.27 -2.36
N ASP A 32 -15.68 -2.59 -2.40
CA ASP A 32 -15.73 -3.47 -1.23
C ASP A 32 -14.35 -3.88 -0.71
N TYR A 33 -13.31 -3.13 -1.07
CA TYR A 33 -11.94 -3.41 -0.67
C TYR A 33 -11.78 -3.53 0.83
N ARG A 34 -10.98 -4.49 1.26
CA ARG A 34 -10.54 -4.64 2.66
C ARG A 34 -9.08 -5.07 2.72
N GLN A 35 -8.41 -4.69 3.79
CA GLN A 35 -7.00 -4.96 3.98
C GLN A 35 -6.73 -5.49 5.38
N ARG A 36 -5.87 -6.51 5.44
CA ARG A 36 -5.29 -6.98 6.70
C ARG A 36 -3.82 -6.63 6.71
N THR A 37 -3.39 -5.86 7.72
CA THR A 37 -1.99 -5.48 7.89
C THR A 37 -1.53 -5.94 9.28
N ASP A 38 -0.54 -6.83 9.30
CA ASP A 38 0.05 -7.36 10.54
C ASP A 38 -1.02 -7.85 11.53
N GLY A 39 -2.04 -8.52 10.99
CA GLY A 39 -3.11 -9.12 11.76
C GLY A 39 -4.34 -8.25 12.00
N SER A 40 -4.32 -6.98 11.63
CA SER A 40 -5.44 -6.05 11.84
C SER A 40 -6.19 -5.77 10.55
N TRP A 41 -7.51 -5.97 10.56
CA TRP A 41 -8.38 -5.73 9.41
C TRP A 41 -8.88 -4.29 9.37
N ALA A 42 -8.98 -3.75 8.16
CA ALA A 42 -9.64 -2.47 7.87
C ALA A 42 -10.52 -2.64 6.64
N ASP A 43 -11.67 -2.01 6.63
CA ASP A 43 -12.48 -1.85 5.43
C ASP A 43 -11.91 -0.73 4.54
N ARG A 44 -12.56 -0.46 3.40
CA ARG A 44 -12.10 0.58 2.48
C ARG A 44 -12.03 1.96 3.14
N THR A 45 -13.01 2.30 3.97
CA THR A 45 -13.04 3.57 4.71
C THR A 45 -11.84 3.69 5.67
N GLY A 46 -11.59 2.65 6.44
CA GLY A 46 -10.45 2.62 7.37
C GLY A 46 -9.11 2.64 6.65
N PHE A 47 -9.00 1.92 5.53
CA PHE A 47 -7.82 1.95 4.67
C PHE A 47 -7.55 3.34 4.12
N LEU A 48 -8.57 4.03 3.60
CA LEU A 48 -8.41 5.38 3.06
C LEU A 48 -8.04 6.39 4.15
N ALA A 49 -8.58 6.23 5.36
CA ALA A 49 -8.17 7.06 6.50
C ALA A 49 -6.69 6.87 6.82
N HIS A 50 -6.19 5.64 6.78
CA HIS A 50 -4.77 5.33 6.95
C HIS A 50 -3.92 6.02 5.86
N ILE A 51 -4.29 5.91 4.60
CA ILE A 51 -3.55 6.54 3.50
C ILE A 51 -3.60 8.08 3.61
N ALA A 52 -4.74 8.65 3.98
CA ALA A 52 -4.85 10.08 4.22
C ALA A 52 -3.87 10.55 5.30
N HIS A 53 -3.73 9.77 6.38
CA HIS A 53 -2.73 10.05 7.42
C HIS A 53 -1.31 9.97 6.84
N LEU A 54 -0.98 8.90 6.09
CA LEU A 54 0.35 8.76 5.50
C LEU A 54 0.70 9.91 4.56
N ARG A 55 -0.26 10.44 3.82
CA ARG A 55 -0.04 11.61 2.95
C ARG A 55 0.40 12.86 3.72
N THR A 56 0.10 12.95 5.00
CA THR A 56 0.54 14.07 5.84
C THR A 56 1.98 13.93 6.34
N VAL A 57 2.52 12.71 6.36
CA VAL A 57 3.86 12.45 6.91
C VAL A 57 4.88 12.02 5.85
N VAL A 58 4.44 11.67 4.64
CA VAL A 58 5.32 11.23 3.54
C VAL A 58 5.63 12.40 2.63
N ALA A 59 6.92 12.70 2.46
CA ALA A 59 7.39 13.72 1.52
C ALA A 59 7.77 13.11 0.17
N GLY A 60 8.14 11.84 0.13
CA GLY A 60 8.53 11.14 -1.10
C GLY A 60 8.94 9.71 -0.81
N GLY A 61 9.43 9.01 -1.82
CA GLY A 61 9.88 7.65 -1.64
C GLY A 61 9.90 6.84 -2.93
N SER A 62 10.01 5.53 -2.77
CA SER A 62 10.02 4.58 -3.89
C SER A 62 9.48 3.23 -3.48
N VAL A 63 9.00 2.48 -4.47
CA VAL A 63 8.57 1.09 -4.32
C VAL A 63 9.46 0.23 -5.20
N THR A 64 10.09 -0.79 -4.62
CA THR A 64 10.88 -1.77 -5.36
C THR A 64 10.23 -3.14 -5.20
N VAL A 65 9.72 -3.72 -6.28
CA VAL A 65 9.12 -5.05 -6.27
C VAL A 65 10.22 -6.07 -6.57
N HIS A 66 10.44 -7.00 -5.63
CA HIS A 66 11.46 -8.03 -5.74
C HIS A 66 10.93 -9.30 -6.40
N ASP A 67 9.74 -9.74 -6.00
CA ASP A 67 9.06 -10.91 -6.53
C ASP A 67 7.60 -10.58 -6.72
N GLU A 68 7.01 -11.06 -7.81
CA GLU A 68 5.61 -10.81 -8.12
C GLU A 68 5.04 -12.01 -8.87
N LEU A 69 3.91 -12.53 -8.41
CA LEU A 69 3.23 -13.68 -8.97
C LEU A 69 1.75 -13.36 -9.16
N VAL A 70 1.22 -13.77 -10.32
CA VAL A 70 -0.20 -13.65 -10.62
C VAL A 70 -0.72 -14.99 -11.12
N ASP A 71 -1.80 -15.45 -10.53
CA ASP A 71 -2.49 -16.68 -10.96
C ASP A 71 -4.00 -16.43 -10.88
N GLY A 72 -4.63 -16.21 -12.04
CA GLY A 72 -6.04 -15.86 -12.11
C GLY A 72 -6.35 -14.56 -11.38
N ASP A 73 -7.21 -14.62 -10.37
CA ASP A 73 -7.55 -13.48 -9.52
C ASP A 73 -6.64 -13.36 -8.29
N ARG A 74 -5.62 -14.21 -8.17
CA ARG A 74 -4.69 -14.21 -7.05
C ARG A 74 -3.40 -13.50 -7.40
N TYR A 75 -2.89 -12.74 -6.43
CA TYR A 75 -1.69 -11.94 -6.56
C TYR A 75 -0.83 -12.11 -5.31
N ALA A 76 0.48 -12.20 -5.50
CA ALA A 76 1.42 -12.19 -4.39
C ALA A 76 2.67 -11.39 -4.77
N ASP A 77 3.24 -10.68 -3.81
CA ASP A 77 4.51 -10.01 -4.02
C ASP A 77 5.33 -9.89 -2.75
N ARG A 78 6.60 -9.59 -2.95
CA ARG A 78 7.50 -9.10 -1.92
C ARG A 78 8.10 -7.81 -2.45
N HIS A 79 7.91 -6.73 -1.73
CA HIS A 79 8.44 -5.43 -2.14
C HIS A 79 9.06 -4.68 -0.96
N THR A 80 9.90 -3.69 -1.27
CA THR A 80 10.43 -2.75 -0.29
C THR A 80 9.81 -1.39 -0.57
N MET A 81 9.24 -0.78 0.45
CA MET A 81 8.77 0.59 0.43
C MET A 81 9.79 1.45 1.17
N GLU A 82 10.38 2.42 0.48
CA GLU A 82 11.21 3.43 1.09
C GLU A 82 10.47 4.74 1.11
N VAL A 83 10.38 5.36 2.27
CA VAL A 83 9.63 6.59 2.50
C VAL A 83 10.55 7.62 3.12
N VAL A 84 10.56 8.83 2.54
CA VAL A 84 11.15 10.01 3.16
C VAL A 84 10.02 10.78 3.82
N LYS A 85 10.12 10.97 5.13
CA LYS A 85 9.09 11.70 5.90
C LYS A 85 9.30 13.20 5.82
N THR A 86 8.27 13.95 6.17
CA THR A 86 8.30 15.42 6.15
C THR A 86 9.35 16.01 7.11
N ASP A 87 9.78 15.27 8.13
CA ASP A 87 10.86 15.65 9.03
C ASP A 87 12.26 15.33 8.49
N GLY A 88 12.36 14.77 7.28
CA GLY A 88 13.61 14.41 6.63
C GLY A 88 14.13 13.01 6.96
N SER A 89 13.49 12.29 7.90
CA SER A 89 13.91 10.94 8.23
C SER A 89 13.44 9.94 7.17
N THR A 90 14.14 8.81 7.06
CA THR A 90 13.82 7.75 6.11
C THR A 90 13.35 6.52 6.85
N VAL A 91 12.30 5.89 6.29
CA VAL A 91 11.79 4.60 6.75
C VAL A 91 11.86 3.63 5.58
N ARG A 92 12.39 2.44 5.82
CA ARG A 92 12.43 1.39 4.82
C ARG A 92 11.79 0.13 5.40
N MET A 93 10.82 -0.40 4.66
CA MET A 93 9.99 -1.51 5.12
C MET A 93 9.89 -2.56 4.03
N GLU A 94 10.11 -3.81 4.39
CA GLU A 94 9.87 -4.95 3.51
C GLU A 94 8.46 -5.47 3.75
N VAL A 95 7.72 -5.73 2.67
CA VAL A 95 6.31 -6.09 2.74
C VAL A 95 6.06 -7.36 1.94
N TYR A 96 5.35 -8.30 2.54
CA TYR A 96 4.91 -9.55 1.91
C TYR A 96 3.41 -9.49 1.73
N VAL A 97 2.95 -9.68 0.48
CA VAL A 97 1.56 -9.46 0.10
C VAL A 97 0.94 -10.72 -0.49
N PHE A 98 -0.27 -11.05 -0.02
CA PHE A 98 -1.21 -11.91 -0.72
C PHE A 98 -2.47 -11.09 -1.01
N ALA A 99 -2.95 -11.13 -2.24
CA ALA A 99 -4.07 -10.30 -2.66
C ALA A 99 -5.03 -11.03 -3.60
N GLU A 100 -6.21 -10.46 -3.73
CA GLU A 100 -7.23 -10.93 -4.66
C GLU A 100 -7.70 -9.74 -5.49
N PHE A 101 -7.81 -9.95 -6.81
CA PHE A 101 -8.40 -8.99 -7.72
C PHE A 101 -9.91 -9.15 -7.81
N ALA A 102 -10.62 -8.03 -7.92
CA ALA A 102 -11.99 -7.99 -8.39
C ALA A 102 -12.04 -8.34 -9.89
N PRO A 103 -13.23 -8.68 -10.45
CA PRO A 103 -13.35 -9.00 -11.87
C PRO A 103 -12.85 -7.90 -12.82
N ASP A 104 -12.88 -6.63 -12.40
CA ASP A 104 -12.39 -5.51 -13.20
C ASP A 104 -10.89 -5.24 -13.08
N GLY A 105 -10.17 -6.06 -12.32
CA GLY A 105 -8.72 -5.96 -12.17
C GLY A 105 -8.23 -5.04 -11.07
N ARG A 106 -9.13 -4.43 -10.29
CA ARG A 106 -8.76 -3.68 -9.09
C ARG A 106 -8.57 -4.62 -7.91
N PHE A 107 -7.77 -4.20 -6.93
CA PHE A 107 -7.62 -4.99 -5.70
C PHE A 107 -8.94 -5.01 -4.91
N ARG A 108 -9.36 -6.20 -4.51
CA ARG A 108 -10.52 -6.44 -3.66
C ARG A 108 -10.12 -6.72 -2.22
N ARG A 109 -8.99 -7.38 -2.03
CA ARG A 109 -8.44 -7.74 -0.72
C ARG A 109 -6.94 -7.78 -0.80
N ILE A 110 -6.29 -7.22 0.22
CA ILE A 110 -4.85 -7.39 0.45
C ILE A 110 -4.65 -7.88 1.87
N GLU A 111 -3.82 -8.90 2.03
CA GLU A 111 -3.29 -9.32 3.33
C GLU A 111 -1.79 -9.17 3.27
N GLU A 112 -1.22 -8.41 4.20
CA GLU A 112 0.20 -8.10 4.19
C GLU A 112 0.83 -8.24 5.56
N THR A 113 2.12 -8.59 5.54
CA THR A 113 2.99 -8.62 6.72
C THR A 113 4.16 -7.70 6.43
N THR A 114 4.49 -6.86 7.40
CA THR A 114 5.55 -5.85 7.25
C THR A 114 6.74 -6.17 8.16
N LEU A 115 7.94 -5.81 7.68
CA LEU A 115 9.18 -5.91 8.44
C LEU A 115 9.93 -4.59 8.32
N LEU A 116 10.10 -3.92 9.46
CA LEU A 116 10.87 -2.66 9.49
C LEU A 116 12.35 -2.97 9.30
N LEU A 117 12.96 -2.44 8.22
CA LEU A 117 14.37 -2.60 7.91
C LEU A 117 15.19 -1.42 8.40
N GLU A 118 14.65 -0.21 8.33
CA GLU A 118 15.29 1.04 8.72
C GLU A 118 14.23 2.02 9.21
N GLY A 119 14.47 2.63 10.38
CA GLY A 119 13.55 3.57 11.00
C GLY A 119 13.63 3.49 12.52
N SER A 120 12.78 4.26 13.19
CA SER A 120 12.67 4.21 14.66
C SER A 120 11.63 3.18 15.10
N GLU A 121 11.60 2.87 16.39
CA GLU A 121 10.59 1.99 16.97
C GLU A 121 9.16 2.48 16.68
N ALA A 122 8.97 3.80 16.68
CA ALA A 122 7.68 4.43 16.36
C ALA A 122 7.23 4.16 14.91
N ASP A 123 8.17 3.86 14.00
CA ASP A 123 7.86 3.61 12.60
C ASP A 123 7.34 2.20 12.32
N ARG A 124 7.41 1.29 13.27
CA ARG A 124 6.95 -0.10 13.10
C ARG A 124 5.49 -0.19 12.71
N ASP A 125 4.66 0.71 13.23
CA ASP A 125 3.22 0.71 12.98
C ASP A 125 2.83 1.59 11.79
N LEU A 126 3.80 2.11 11.03
CA LEU A 126 3.52 3.00 9.91
C LEU A 126 2.60 2.36 8.87
N GLY A 127 2.71 1.05 8.67
CA GLY A 127 1.86 0.31 7.74
C GLY A 127 0.37 0.27 8.13
N SER A 128 0.01 0.58 9.36
CA SER A 128 -1.36 0.55 9.88
C SER A 128 -1.78 1.81 10.61
N ALA A 129 -0.92 2.83 10.70
CA ALA A 129 -1.22 4.10 11.38
C ALA A 129 -2.41 4.82 10.72
N ARG A 130 -3.21 5.49 11.53
CA ARG A 130 -4.40 6.21 11.08
C ARG A 130 -4.45 7.64 11.62
#